data_9cdb7ee4abff90cefbc86b09c5d57e56
#
_entry.id   9cdb7ee4abff90cefbc86b09c5d57e56
#
_cell.length_a   1.000
_cell.length_b   1.000
_cell.length_c   1.000
_cell.angle_alpha   90.00
_cell.angle_beta   90.00
_cell.angle_gamma   90.00
#
_symmetry.space_group_name_H-M   'P 1'
#
loop_
_entity.id
_entity.type
_entity.pdbx_description
1 polymer ?
#
loop_
_entity_poly.entity_id
_entity_poly.type
_entity_poly.pdbx_seq_one_letter_code
_entity_poly.pdbx_strand_id
1 'polypeptide(L)'
;MIETLNLQAGSFKLVLPYKWQGWLGYVLFSCLVIFGILAAVSDTSETPEQLPMGLLMISIGFFGLAAVTPGSHEKELHEIRKQAIDPAELEQRAKESGLTVDNWFLRQTSYVPTNDPNDWILPAPGPASWNKEDRYAPDGDGTPLPEHPVRVGTPVPASMSLYGIFGLFATISLIILAGSIISSLEVTQEKYIGIGIMALISVIWLIVGWLKAKMLNQMIDTPTSLVRSAALGHSELVGQVRPSIEGVLRVVVDGNPRMVMENMVAFNWTYEQQQERTVKTKEGTRTERRWVTIRSDSGGCPFILHDGTGGIKVHGNSFKRTDYGNYIKRWDGAFAESLGQQFMSSLIAGVLGGWRVIDHRWTLYGIRLGNPVYLMGEIRSRTNEDIEAEGLDKTMQNTLIEVWGDKDGVGQKVTLNRGTELSNIGRSRSTIEMISLPMLLFIGAICMLALT
;
A
#
# COMPACT_ATOMS: atom_id res chain seq x y z
N MET A 1 -17.84 -17.04 -16.09
CA MET A 1 -18.79 -15.92 -16.20
C MET A 1 -18.57 -15.09 -14.95
N ILE A 2 -17.91 -13.95 -15.05
CA ILE A 2 -17.74 -13.04 -13.90
C ILE A 2 -19.09 -12.37 -13.74
N GLU A 3 -19.85 -12.79 -12.73
CA GLU A 3 -20.99 -12.01 -12.28
C GLU A 3 -20.51 -10.58 -12.05
N THR A 4 -21.26 -9.62 -12.54
CA THR A 4 -20.92 -8.19 -12.50
C THR A 4 -20.52 -7.82 -11.07
N LEU A 5 -19.23 -7.61 -10.83
CA LEU A 5 -18.73 -7.08 -9.57
C LEU A 5 -19.45 -5.79 -9.26
N ASN A 6 -20.17 -5.75 -8.15
CA ASN A 6 -20.77 -4.49 -7.71
C ASN A 6 -19.67 -3.66 -7.02
N LEU A 7 -18.96 -2.87 -7.80
CA LEU A 7 -17.88 -2.01 -7.34
C LEU A 7 -18.36 -0.69 -6.72
N GLN A 8 -19.67 -0.44 -6.71
CA GLN A 8 -20.29 0.71 -6.08
C GLN A 8 -20.79 0.32 -4.69
N ALA A 9 -20.02 0.63 -3.65
CA ALA A 9 -20.40 0.22 -2.29
C ALA A 9 -21.54 1.05 -1.66
N GLY A 10 -21.99 2.14 -2.31
CA GLY A 10 -23.10 2.97 -1.87
C GLY A 10 -22.81 3.82 -0.61
N SER A 11 -23.87 4.19 0.10
CA SER A 11 -23.76 5.09 1.26
C SER A 11 -23.18 4.39 2.49
N PHE A 12 -23.53 3.12 2.69
CA PHE A 12 -23.08 2.34 3.85
C PHE A 12 -22.83 0.88 3.48
N LYS A 13 -21.72 0.34 3.94
CA LYS A 13 -21.37 -1.08 3.78
C LYS A 13 -20.83 -1.69 5.07
N LEU A 14 -21.49 -2.76 5.50
CA LEU A 14 -21.05 -3.54 6.66
C LEU A 14 -20.05 -4.60 6.20
N VAL A 15 -18.79 -4.43 6.56
CA VAL A 15 -17.73 -5.39 6.24
C VAL A 15 -17.11 -5.89 7.53
N LEU A 16 -17.24 -7.18 7.76
CA LEU A 16 -16.64 -7.86 8.91
C LEU A 16 -15.28 -8.47 8.54
N PRO A 17 -14.38 -8.66 9.49
CA PRO A 17 -13.10 -9.31 9.23
C PRO A 17 -13.28 -10.68 8.58
N TYR A 18 -12.41 -11.01 7.62
CA TYR A 18 -12.41 -12.27 6.90
C TYR A 18 -11.22 -13.16 7.27
N LYS A 19 -10.18 -12.59 7.91
CA LYS A 19 -9.03 -13.34 8.47
C LYS A 19 -9.25 -13.63 9.94
N TRP A 20 -8.78 -14.79 10.44
CA TRP A 20 -8.88 -15.18 11.84
C TRP A 20 -8.24 -14.17 12.80
N GLN A 21 -7.13 -13.54 12.39
CA GLN A 21 -6.45 -12.48 13.14
C GLN A 21 -7.34 -11.25 13.36
N GLY A 22 -8.13 -10.89 12.34
CA GLY A 22 -9.10 -9.81 12.44
C GLY A 22 -10.20 -10.13 13.45
N TRP A 23 -10.71 -11.37 13.46
CA TRP A 23 -11.68 -11.81 14.45
C TRP A 23 -11.11 -11.83 15.88
N LEU A 24 -9.88 -12.29 16.06
CA LEU A 24 -9.19 -12.20 17.35
C LEU A 24 -9.10 -10.74 17.82
N GLY A 25 -8.73 -9.83 16.94
CA GLY A 25 -8.71 -8.40 17.23
C GLY A 25 -10.08 -7.86 17.62
N TYR A 26 -11.16 -8.27 16.91
CA TYR A 26 -12.53 -7.87 17.26
C TYR A 26 -12.92 -8.32 18.66
N VAL A 27 -12.64 -9.56 19.03
CA VAL A 27 -12.93 -10.08 20.37
C VAL A 27 -12.16 -9.28 21.42
N LEU A 28 -10.84 -9.14 21.24
CA LEU A 28 -9.97 -8.44 22.20
C LEU A 28 -10.38 -6.98 22.40
N PHE A 29 -10.60 -6.23 21.33
CA PHE A 29 -10.98 -4.83 21.41
C PHE A 29 -12.43 -4.63 21.87
N SER A 30 -13.35 -5.55 21.54
CA SER A 30 -14.70 -5.52 22.10
C SER A 30 -14.71 -5.76 23.61
N CYS A 31 -13.90 -6.71 24.11
CA CYS A 31 -13.71 -6.89 25.54
C CYS A 31 -13.16 -5.62 26.19
N LEU A 32 -12.19 -4.95 25.55
CA LEU A 32 -11.62 -3.71 26.08
C LEU A 32 -12.67 -2.60 26.16
N VAL A 33 -13.56 -2.47 25.16
CA VAL A 33 -14.70 -1.52 25.20
C VAL A 33 -15.65 -1.86 26.35
N ILE A 34 -16.02 -3.13 26.50
CA ILE A 34 -16.93 -3.57 27.58
C ILE A 34 -16.34 -3.28 28.96
N PHE A 35 -15.08 -3.66 29.20
CA PHE A 35 -14.39 -3.36 30.46
C PHE A 35 -14.26 -1.85 30.69
N GLY A 36 -14.01 -1.09 29.63
CA GLY A 36 -13.95 0.38 29.70
C GLY A 36 -15.31 0.98 30.11
N ILE A 37 -16.42 0.50 29.56
CA ILE A 37 -17.77 0.92 29.94
C ILE A 37 -18.06 0.57 31.41
N LEU A 38 -17.73 -0.66 31.84
CA LEU A 38 -17.91 -1.09 33.21
C LEU A 38 -17.10 -0.22 34.17
N ALA A 39 -15.84 0.06 33.85
CA ALA A 39 -15.00 0.95 34.65
C ALA A 39 -15.58 2.38 34.73
N ALA A 40 -16.03 2.93 33.58
CA ALA A 40 -16.61 4.28 33.56
C ALA A 40 -17.92 4.39 34.33
N VAL A 41 -18.76 3.32 34.36
CA VAL A 41 -20.05 3.28 35.07
C VAL A 41 -19.83 3.00 36.56
N SER A 42 -18.78 2.26 36.94
CA SER A 42 -18.46 1.96 38.35
C SER A 42 -17.73 3.11 39.05
N ASP A 43 -17.46 4.22 38.35
CA ASP A 43 -16.86 5.41 38.93
C ASP A 43 -17.83 6.02 39.99
N THR A 44 -17.35 6.08 41.22
CA THR A 44 -18.07 6.62 42.36
C THR A 44 -17.29 7.79 42.94
N SER A 45 -17.94 8.54 43.83
CA SER A 45 -17.26 9.64 44.54
C SER A 45 -16.04 9.16 45.36
N GLU A 46 -15.91 7.86 45.60
CA GLU A 46 -14.79 7.26 46.34
C GLU A 46 -13.61 6.88 45.42
N THR A 47 -13.85 6.72 44.11
CA THR A 47 -12.82 6.30 43.13
C THR A 47 -12.86 7.15 41.86
N PRO A 48 -12.55 8.44 41.93
CA PRO A 48 -12.72 9.39 40.81
C PRO A 48 -11.77 9.17 39.63
N GLU A 49 -10.77 8.28 39.76
CA GLU A 49 -9.80 7.99 38.72
C GLU A 49 -10.29 6.92 37.70
N GLN A 50 -11.44 6.25 37.99
CA GLN A 50 -11.95 5.17 37.13
C GLN A 50 -12.57 5.69 35.85
N LEU A 51 -13.23 6.85 35.86
CA LEU A 51 -13.82 7.43 34.66
C LEU A 51 -12.80 7.75 33.56
N PRO A 52 -11.67 8.42 33.81
CA PRO A 52 -10.64 8.63 32.78
C PRO A 52 -10.06 7.31 32.26
N MET A 53 -9.83 6.33 33.12
CA MET A 53 -9.32 5.01 32.71
C MET A 53 -10.34 4.27 31.84
N GLY A 54 -11.62 4.29 32.22
CA GLY A 54 -12.70 3.69 31.43
C GLY A 54 -12.79 4.32 30.04
N LEU A 55 -12.78 5.66 29.94
CA LEU A 55 -12.80 6.39 28.66
C LEU A 55 -11.56 6.09 27.79
N LEU A 56 -10.41 5.96 28.40
CA LEU A 56 -9.18 5.56 27.70
C LEU A 56 -9.33 4.15 27.08
N MET A 57 -9.83 3.18 27.87
CA MET A 57 -10.07 1.82 27.39
C MET A 57 -11.10 1.79 26.25
N ILE A 58 -12.19 2.56 26.36
CA ILE A 58 -13.20 2.69 25.30
C ILE A 58 -12.58 3.27 24.03
N SER A 59 -11.80 4.33 24.14
CA SER A 59 -11.14 4.99 23.00
C SER A 59 -10.19 4.01 22.29
N ILE A 60 -9.30 3.35 23.04
CA ILE A 60 -8.36 2.37 22.47
C ILE A 60 -9.11 1.19 21.86
N GLY A 61 -10.16 0.70 22.53
CA GLY A 61 -10.97 -0.38 22.03
C GLY A 61 -11.65 -0.07 20.69
N PHE A 62 -12.30 1.08 20.58
CA PHE A 62 -12.93 1.48 19.32
C PHE A 62 -11.91 1.81 18.22
N PHE A 63 -10.77 2.45 18.52
CA PHE A 63 -9.69 2.62 17.54
C PHE A 63 -9.14 1.26 17.08
N GLY A 64 -8.99 0.30 17.99
CA GLY A 64 -8.59 -1.06 17.67
C GLY A 64 -9.59 -1.76 16.77
N LEU A 65 -10.90 -1.69 17.07
CA LEU A 65 -11.97 -2.20 16.22
C LEU A 65 -11.93 -1.55 14.81
N ALA A 66 -11.77 -0.24 14.74
CA ALA A 66 -11.61 0.45 13.47
C ALA A 66 -10.39 -0.06 12.69
N ALA A 67 -9.24 -0.21 13.35
CA ALA A 67 -7.99 -0.64 12.71
C ALA A 67 -8.07 -2.05 12.10
N VAL A 68 -8.80 -2.98 12.74
CA VAL A 68 -8.96 -4.36 12.25
C VAL A 68 -10.13 -4.53 11.27
N THR A 69 -10.95 -3.49 11.06
CA THR A 69 -12.04 -3.50 10.08
C THR A 69 -11.47 -3.36 8.66
N PRO A 70 -11.80 -4.27 7.74
CA PRO A 70 -11.31 -4.20 6.35
C PRO A 70 -11.96 -3.08 5.55
N GLY A 71 -11.39 -2.77 4.38
CA GLY A 71 -11.96 -1.82 3.41
C GLY A 71 -13.26 -2.31 2.79
N SER A 72 -14.00 -1.40 2.15
CA SER A 72 -15.36 -1.67 1.64
C SER A 72 -15.43 -2.86 0.67
N HIS A 73 -14.42 -3.05 -0.17
CA HIS A 73 -14.37 -4.13 -1.17
C HIS A 73 -13.38 -5.24 -0.80
N GLU A 74 -12.56 -5.06 0.22
CA GLU A 74 -11.41 -5.95 0.51
C GLU A 74 -11.82 -7.41 0.74
N LYS A 75 -12.92 -7.65 1.43
CA LYS A 75 -13.45 -9.00 1.67
C LYS A 75 -13.90 -9.67 0.36
N GLU A 76 -14.67 -8.97 -0.46
CA GLU A 76 -15.17 -9.49 -1.73
C GLU A 76 -14.02 -9.81 -2.69
N LEU A 77 -13.06 -8.90 -2.80
CA LEU A 77 -11.87 -9.11 -3.64
C LEU A 77 -11.02 -10.30 -3.14
N HIS A 78 -10.96 -10.50 -1.82
CA HIS A 78 -10.29 -11.67 -1.26
C HIS A 78 -11.03 -12.98 -1.57
N GLU A 79 -12.36 -12.99 -1.53
CA GLU A 79 -13.18 -14.16 -1.86
C GLU A 79 -13.08 -14.52 -3.35
N ILE A 80 -13.11 -13.52 -4.23
CA ILE A 80 -12.90 -13.72 -5.67
C ILE A 80 -11.52 -14.34 -5.94
N ARG A 81 -10.48 -13.81 -5.30
CA ARG A 81 -9.12 -14.35 -5.44
C ARG A 81 -9.01 -15.79 -4.95
N LYS A 82 -9.76 -16.18 -3.93
CA LYS A 82 -9.81 -17.58 -3.46
C LYS A 82 -10.50 -18.53 -4.43
N GLN A 83 -11.45 -18.03 -5.21
CA GLN A 83 -12.15 -18.82 -6.25
C GLN A 83 -11.33 -18.93 -7.54
N ALA A 84 -10.19 -18.24 -7.62
CA ALA A 84 -9.32 -18.34 -8.78
C ALA A 84 -8.74 -19.75 -8.89
N ILE A 85 -8.53 -20.17 -10.14
CA ILE A 85 -8.10 -21.53 -10.49
C ILE A 85 -6.76 -21.87 -9.84
N ASP A 86 -6.61 -23.11 -9.38
CA ASP A 86 -5.36 -23.64 -8.85
C ASP A 86 -4.23 -23.51 -9.92
N PRO A 87 -3.02 -23.08 -9.51
CA PRO A 87 -1.87 -22.99 -10.41
C PRO A 87 -1.60 -24.24 -11.24
N ALA A 88 -1.78 -25.42 -10.66
CA ALA A 88 -1.62 -26.70 -11.35
C ALA A 88 -2.65 -26.91 -12.46
N GLU A 89 -3.90 -26.49 -12.22
CA GLU A 89 -4.97 -26.56 -13.20
C GLU A 89 -4.77 -25.56 -14.35
N LEU A 90 -4.24 -24.35 -14.04
CA LEU A 90 -3.85 -23.37 -15.06
C LEU A 90 -2.73 -23.88 -15.96
N GLU A 91 -1.72 -24.52 -15.37
CA GLU A 91 -0.62 -25.11 -16.10
C GLU A 91 -1.09 -26.25 -17.03
N GLN A 92 -1.99 -27.09 -16.54
CA GLN A 92 -2.58 -28.16 -17.32
C GLN A 92 -3.41 -27.61 -18.50
N ARG A 93 -4.27 -26.64 -18.28
CA ARG A 93 -5.07 -25.99 -19.33
C ARG A 93 -4.21 -25.28 -20.38
N ALA A 94 -3.12 -24.62 -19.93
CA ALA A 94 -2.17 -24.00 -20.85
C ALA A 94 -1.50 -25.05 -21.77
N LYS A 95 -1.08 -26.20 -21.22
CA LYS A 95 -0.53 -27.33 -21.99
C LYS A 95 -1.55 -27.92 -22.96
N GLU A 96 -2.79 -28.11 -22.50
CA GLU A 96 -3.89 -28.62 -23.33
C GLU A 96 -4.24 -27.68 -24.48
N SER A 97 -4.07 -26.38 -24.29
CA SER A 97 -4.29 -25.34 -25.30
C SER A 97 -3.11 -25.19 -26.28
N GLY A 98 -2.06 -26.03 -26.16
CA GLY A 98 -0.87 -25.94 -27.00
C GLY A 98 -0.01 -24.70 -26.75
N LEU A 99 -0.29 -23.93 -25.70
CA LEU A 99 0.54 -22.82 -25.28
C LEU A 99 1.78 -23.37 -24.60
N THR A 100 2.94 -23.15 -25.19
CA THR A 100 4.22 -23.31 -24.50
C THR A 100 4.37 -22.17 -23.49
N VAL A 101 3.66 -22.29 -22.39
CA VAL A 101 3.86 -21.40 -21.27
C VAL A 101 5.19 -21.79 -20.67
N ASP A 102 6.17 -20.95 -20.80
CA ASP A 102 7.44 -21.13 -20.13
C ASP A 102 7.14 -21.32 -18.64
N ASN A 103 7.55 -22.46 -18.06
CA ASN A 103 7.36 -22.78 -16.64
C ASN A 103 7.90 -21.68 -15.73
N TRP A 104 8.84 -20.90 -16.22
CA TRP A 104 9.36 -19.69 -15.64
C TRP A 104 8.28 -18.60 -15.50
N PHE A 105 7.48 -18.36 -16.53
CA PHE A 105 6.44 -17.36 -16.53
C PHE A 105 5.37 -17.67 -15.48
N LEU A 106 4.86 -18.90 -15.44
CA LEU A 106 3.88 -19.34 -14.45
C LEU A 106 4.38 -19.26 -13.00
N ARG A 107 5.66 -19.48 -12.78
CA ARG A 107 6.25 -19.42 -11.43
C ARG A 107 6.52 -18.01 -10.93
N GLN A 108 6.62 -17.04 -11.83
CA GLN A 108 7.13 -15.71 -11.51
C GLN A 108 6.15 -14.59 -11.78
N THR A 109 5.06 -14.87 -12.46
CA THR A 109 4.03 -13.90 -12.82
C THR A 109 2.77 -14.05 -11.98
N SER A 110 1.90 -13.08 -12.07
CA SER A 110 0.63 -12.99 -11.38
C SER A 110 -0.46 -13.93 -11.91
N TYR A 111 -0.12 -14.91 -12.76
CA TYR A 111 -1.06 -15.95 -13.16
C TYR A 111 -1.50 -16.82 -12.02
N VAL A 112 -0.60 -17.01 -11.07
CA VAL A 112 -0.88 -17.76 -9.87
C VAL A 112 -1.60 -16.83 -8.92
N PRO A 113 -2.83 -17.15 -8.49
CA PRO A 113 -3.50 -16.40 -7.45
C PRO A 113 -2.61 -16.31 -6.22
N THR A 114 -2.17 -15.11 -5.88
CA THR A 114 -1.35 -14.89 -4.71
C THR A 114 -2.19 -14.29 -3.59
N ASN A 115 -1.73 -14.40 -2.36
CA ASN A 115 -2.33 -13.68 -1.23
C ASN A 115 -1.83 -12.25 -1.12
N ASP A 116 -0.96 -11.80 -2.03
CA ASP A 116 -0.48 -10.42 -2.06
C ASP A 116 -1.59 -9.51 -2.60
N PRO A 117 -2.08 -8.56 -1.81
CA PRO A 117 -3.14 -7.65 -2.24
C PRO A 117 -2.71 -6.70 -3.38
N ASN A 118 -1.43 -6.62 -3.70
CA ASN A 118 -0.89 -5.83 -4.82
C ASN A 118 -0.77 -6.64 -6.13
N ASP A 119 -1.10 -7.92 -6.13
CA ASP A 119 -1.13 -8.74 -7.33
C ASP A 119 -2.54 -8.77 -7.95
N TRP A 120 -2.66 -9.48 -9.09
CA TRP A 120 -3.93 -9.69 -9.77
C TRP A 120 -4.98 -10.33 -8.85
N ILE A 121 -6.19 -9.84 -8.89
CA ILE A 121 -7.35 -10.43 -8.21
C ILE A 121 -7.99 -11.46 -9.11
N LEU A 122 -8.12 -11.14 -10.41
CA LEU A 122 -8.55 -12.04 -11.46
C LEU A 122 -7.30 -12.56 -12.20
N PRO A 123 -7.28 -13.83 -12.64
CA PRO A 123 -6.20 -14.33 -13.43
C PRO A 123 -6.02 -13.52 -14.72
N ALA A 124 -4.87 -12.90 -14.91
CA ALA A 124 -4.55 -12.24 -16.16
C ALA A 124 -4.23 -13.30 -17.22
N PRO A 125 -4.68 -13.13 -18.49
CA PRO A 125 -4.24 -13.98 -19.57
C PRO A 125 -2.75 -13.81 -19.79
N GLY A 126 -2.03 -14.93 -20.06
CA GLY A 126 -0.63 -14.90 -20.43
C GLY A 126 -0.42 -14.32 -21.82
N PRO A 127 0.72 -13.66 -22.05
CA PRO A 127 1.14 -13.38 -23.40
C PRO A 127 1.46 -14.70 -24.11
N ALA A 128 1.03 -14.82 -25.37
CA ALA A 128 1.40 -15.96 -26.21
C ALA A 128 2.92 -16.02 -26.42
N SER A 129 3.55 -14.87 -26.60
CA SER A 129 4.99 -14.70 -26.59
C SER A 129 5.35 -13.28 -26.12
N TRP A 130 6.60 -13.11 -25.68
CA TRP A 130 7.11 -11.78 -25.33
C TRP A 130 8.20 -11.33 -26.31
N ASN A 131 8.03 -11.74 -27.58
CA ASN A 131 8.90 -11.27 -28.67
C ASN A 131 8.65 -9.80 -28.98
N LYS A 132 9.49 -9.27 -29.81
CA LYS A 132 9.50 -7.88 -30.21
C LYS A 132 8.17 -7.41 -30.82
N GLU A 133 7.59 -8.22 -31.68
CA GLU A 133 6.35 -7.92 -32.39
C GLU A 133 5.14 -7.95 -31.46
N ASP A 134 5.11 -8.91 -30.54
CA ASP A 134 4.00 -9.08 -29.62
C ASP A 134 4.03 -8.10 -28.43
N ARG A 135 5.12 -7.38 -28.21
CA ARG A 135 5.22 -6.42 -27.09
C ARG A 135 4.27 -5.25 -27.20
N TYR A 136 4.01 -4.81 -28.44
CA TYR A 136 3.20 -3.64 -28.72
C TYR A 136 1.87 -3.99 -29.39
N ALA A 137 1.77 -5.16 -30.01
CA ALA A 137 0.56 -5.65 -30.66
C ALA A 137 -0.53 -6.02 -29.64
N PRO A 138 -1.79 -5.92 -30.03
CA PRO A 138 -2.90 -6.38 -29.17
C PRO A 138 -2.83 -7.89 -28.91
N ASP A 139 -3.26 -8.31 -27.72
CA ASP A 139 -3.45 -9.73 -27.40
C ASP A 139 -4.73 -10.25 -28.04
N GLY A 140 -4.65 -11.31 -28.82
CA GLY A 140 -5.81 -11.96 -29.44
C GLY A 140 -6.75 -10.95 -30.12
N ASP A 141 -7.96 -10.81 -29.61
CA ASP A 141 -8.98 -9.90 -30.17
C ASP A 141 -8.78 -8.42 -29.78
N GLY A 142 -7.69 -8.09 -29.10
CA GLY A 142 -7.42 -6.73 -28.62
C GLY A 142 -8.41 -6.26 -27.55
N THR A 143 -8.91 -7.18 -26.74
CA THR A 143 -9.77 -6.87 -25.60
C THR A 143 -8.93 -6.47 -24.39
N PRO A 144 -9.36 -5.48 -23.58
CA PRO A 144 -8.64 -5.12 -22.36
C PRO A 144 -8.50 -6.30 -21.39
N LEU A 145 -7.45 -6.27 -20.57
CA LEU A 145 -7.23 -7.27 -19.51
C LEU A 145 -8.43 -7.38 -18.56
N PRO A 146 -8.64 -8.54 -17.89
CA PRO A 146 -9.82 -8.78 -17.06
C PRO A 146 -10.06 -7.72 -15.97
N GLU A 147 -9.00 -7.21 -15.35
CA GLU A 147 -9.09 -6.18 -14.30
C GLU A 147 -8.99 -4.74 -14.82
N HIS A 148 -8.98 -4.53 -16.12
CA HIS A 148 -8.95 -3.18 -16.66
C HIS A 148 -10.27 -2.44 -16.33
N PRO A 149 -10.24 -1.17 -15.85
CA PRO A 149 -11.44 -0.44 -15.43
C PRO A 149 -12.53 -0.32 -16.50
N VAL A 150 -12.16 -0.30 -17.77
CA VAL A 150 -13.12 -0.33 -18.89
C VAL A 150 -13.99 -1.61 -18.88
N ARG A 151 -13.49 -2.73 -18.33
CA ARG A 151 -14.23 -4.00 -18.23
C ARG A 151 -14.97 -4.16 -16.92
N VAL A 152 -14.33 -3.84 -15.82
CA VAL A 152 -14.87 -4.10 -14.47
C VAL A 152 -15.45 -2.85 -13.82
N GLY A 153 -15.09 -1.67 -14.31
CA GLY A 153 -15.43 -0.40 -13.70
C GLY A 153 -14.46 0.02 -12.61
N THR A 154 -14.50 1.28 -12.23
CA THR A 154 -13.71 1.84 -11.13
C THR A 154 -14.40 1.55 -9.80
N PRO A 155 -13.71 0.95 -8.81
CA PRO A 155 -14.27 0.71 -7.49
C PRO A 155 -14.48 2.02 -6.73
N VAL A 156 -15.65 2.17 -6.11
CA VAL A 156 -15.96 3.32 -5.25
C VAL A 156 -16.24 2.83 -3.83
N PRO A 157 -15.41 3.21 -2.85
CA PRO A 157 -15.62 2.83 -1.45
C PRO A 157 -16.96 3.36 -0.91
N ALA A 158 -17.56 2.65 0.05
CA ALA A 158 -18.75 3.15 0.73
C ALA A 158 -18.45 4.46 1.45
N SER A 159 -19.39 5.40 1.41
CA SER A 159 -19.24 6.69 2.08
C SER A 159 -18.97 6.52 3.58
N MET A 160 -19.60 5.52 4.21
CA MET A 160 -19.43 5.14 5.61
C MET A 160 -19.35 3.62 5.74
N SER A 161 -18.49 3.13 6.60
CA SER A 161 -18.36 1.70 6.94
C SER A 161 -18.29 1.51 8.46
N LEU A 162 -18.14 0.27 8.93
CA LEU A 162 -17.88 0.00 10.36
C LEU A 162 -16.62 0.72 10.86
N TYR A 163 -15.61 0.90 10.00
CA TYR A 163 -14.43 1.69 10.34
C TYR A 163 -14.81 3.11 10.76
N GLY A 164 -15.63 3.79 9.95
CA GLY A 164 -16.07 5.15 10.24
C GLY A 164 -16.90 5.23 11.52
N ILE A 165 -17.79 4.26 11.76
CA ILE A 165 -18.61 4.18 12.98
C ILE A 165 -17.74 3.99 14.21
N PHE A 166 -16.84 3.00 14.21
CA PHE A 166 -15.95 2.77 15.35
C PHE A 166 -14.98 3.94 15.57
N GLY A 167 -14.45 4.52 14.48
CA GLY A 167 -13.64 5.73 14.55
C GLY A 167 -14.39 6.92 15.17
N LEU A 168 -15.67 7.09 14.84
CA LEU A 168 -16.50 8.13 15.42
C LEU A 168 -16.66 7.94 16.93
N PHE A 169 -17.03 6.74 17.40
CA PHE A 169 -17.13 6.45 18.83
C PHE A 169 -15.78 6.61 19.53
N ALA A 170 -14.69 6.17 18.92
CA ALA A 170 -13.34 6.36 19.46
C ALA A 170 -13.00 7.86 19.61
N THR A 171 -13.31 8.66 18.58
CA THR A 171 -13.03 10.09 18.60
C THR A 171 -13.88 10.82 19.63
N ILE A 172 -15.16 10.49 19.76
CA ILE A 172 -16.05 11.08 20.77
C ILE A 172 -15.55 10.73 22.19
N SER A 173 -15.22 9.47 22.46
CA SER A 173 -14.71 9.05 23.77
C SER A 173 -13.36 9.71 24.09
N LEU A 174 -12.51 9.92 23.08
CA LEU A 174 -11.24 10.64 23.23
C LEU A 174 -11.46 12.14 23.55
N ILE A 175 -12.45 12.78 22.93
CA ILE A 175 -12.81 14.17 23.22
C ILE A 175 -13.31 14.29 24.68
N ILE A 176 -14.18 13.38 25.12
CA ILE A 176 -14.68 13.38 26.50
C ILE A 176 -13.53 13.11 27.50
N LEU A 177 -12.64 12.17 27.19
CA LEU A 177 -11.45 11.89 28.01
C LEU A 177 -10.54 13.14 28.13
N ALA A 178 -10.23 13.75 26.99
CA ALA A 178 -9.41 14.96 26.97
C ALA A 178 -10.07 16.10 27.77
N GLY A 179 -11.39 16.28 27.60
CA GLY A 179 -12.16 17.25 28.39
C GLY A 179 -12.12 16.98 29.90
N SER A 180 -12.26 15.70 30.30
CA SER A 180 -12.15 15.30 31.71
C SER A 180 -10.76 15.60 32.29
N ILE A 181 -9.69 15.25 31.56
CA ILE A 181 -8.32 15.52 31.99
C ILE A 181 -8.05 17.05 32.06
N ILE A 182 -8.42 17.77 31.01
CA ILE A 182 -8.19 19.24 30.95
C ILE A 182 -8.98 19.96 32.03
N SER A 183 -10.20 19.54 32.34
CA SER A 183 -11.01 20.15 33.41
C SER A 183 -10.44 19.92 34.81
N SER A 184 -9.73 18.81 35.03
CA SER A 184 -9.09 18.50 36.32
C SER A 184 -7.79 19.30 36.58
N LEU A 185 -7.22 19.94 35.55
CA LEU A 185 -6.04 20.78 35.72
C LEU A 185 -6.42 22.08 36.43
N GLU A 186 -5.65 22.48 37.43
CA GLU A 186 -5.87 23.73 38.19
C GLU A 186 -5.33 24.97 37.47
N VAL A 187 -4.21 24.80 36.76
CA VAL A 187 -3.49 25.90 36.12
C VAL A 187 -4.05 26.14 34.71
N THR A 188 -4.57 27.36 34.49
CA THR A 188 -5.15 27.76 33.19
C THR A 188 -4.17 27.62 32.03
N GLN A 189 -2.88 27.88 32.24
CA GLN A 189 -1.85 27.74 31.22
C GLN A 189 -1.72 26.27 30.76
N GLU A 190 -1.79 25.31 31.67
CA GLU A 190 -1.72 23.87 31.34
C GLU A 190 -2.95 23.42 30.53
N LYS A 191 -4.13 23.96 30.80
CA LYS A 191 -5.34 23.73 30.01
C LYS A 191 -5.14 24.16 28.55
N TYR A 192 -4.64 25.37 28.31
CA TYR A 192 -4.37 25.88 26.97
C TYR A 192 -3.30 25.01 26.23
N ILE A 193 -2.28 24.55 26.94
CA ILE A 193 -1.26 23.64 26.38
C ILE A 193 -1.91 22.32 25.96
N GLY A 194 -2.75 21.70 26.81
CA GLY A 194 -3.45 20.47 26.52
C GLY A 194 -4.37 20.58 25.27
N ILE A 195 -5.16 21.65 25.21
CA ILE A 195 -6.03 21.96 24.07
C ILE A 195 -5.19 22.19 22.81
N GLY A 196 -4.08 22.92 22.91
CA GLY A 196 -3.16 23.19 21.82
C GLY A 196 -2.55 21.91 21.24
N ILE A 197 -2.14 20.97 22.10
CA ILE A 197 -1.63 19.65 21.67
C ILE A 197 -2.73 18.86 20.92
N MET A 198 -3.95 18.80 21.45
CA MET A 198 -5.06 18.11 20.79
C MET A 198 -5.38 18.72 19.42
N ALA A 199 -5.41 20.06 19.34
CA ALA A 199 -5.61 20.77 18.07
C ALA A 199 -4.48 20.47 17.06
N LEU A 200 -3.21 20.48 17.51
CA LEU A 200 -2.07 20.16 16.64
C LEU A 200 -2.15 18.73 16.09
N ILE A 201 -2.45 17.74 16.94
CA ILE A 201 -2.60 16.33 16.52
C ILE A 201 -3.74 16.22 15.49
N SER A 202 -4.88 16.87 15.73
CA SER A 202 -6.02 16.83 14.81
C SER A 202 -5.71 17.48 13.47
N VAL A 203 -4.97 18.59 13.43
CA VAL A 203 -4.52 19.25 12.20
C VAL A 203 -3.56 18.36 11.41
N ILE A 204 -2.57 17.74 12.06
CA ILE A 204 -1.66 16.80 11.41
C ILE A 204 -2.44 15.63 10.81
N TRP A 205 -3.37 15.04 11.56
CA TRP A 205 -4.20 13.94 11.09
C TRP A 205 -5.11 14.38 9.93
N LEU A 206 -5.68 15.59 10.00
CA LEU A 206 -6.50 16.16 8.92
C LEU A 206 -5.70 16.36 7.63
N ILE A 207 -4.47 16.85 7.72
CA ILE A 207 -3.58 17.03 6.56
C ILE A 207 -3.29 15.66 5.91
N VAL A 208 -2.94 14.66 6.72
CA VAL A 208 -2.68 13.30 6.21
C VAL A 208 -3.94 12.69 5.58
N GLY A 209 -5.09 12.83 6.22
CA GLY A 209 -6.38 12.39 5.71
C GLY A 209 -6.74 13.06 4.38
N TRP A 210 -6.57 14.37 4.31
CA TRP A 210 -6.83 15.16 3.09
C TRP A 210 -5.91 14.75 1.92
N LEU A 211 -4.61 14.53 2.19
CA LEU A 211 -3.67 14.09 1.16
C LEU A 211 -4.04 12.71 0.59
N LYS A 212 -4.43 11.76 1.47
CA LYS A 212 -4.90 10.43 1.04
C LYS A 212 -6.23 10.51 0.29
N ALA A 213 -7.18 11.32 0.76
CA ALA A 213 -8.46 11.54 0.12
C ALA A 213 -8.29 12.17 -1.27
N LYS A 214 -7.40 13.17 -1.39
CA LYS A 214 -7.07 13.78 -2.68
C LYS A 214 -6.51 12.76 -3.67
N MET A 215 -5.59 11.90 -3.22
CA MET A 215 -5.02 10.85 -4.07
C MET A 215 -6.10 9.84 -4.51
N LEU A 216 -6.96 9.41 -3.60
CA LEU A 216 -8.06 8.51 -3.91
C LEU A 216 -9.03 9.11 -4.92
N ASN A 217 -9.45 10.36 -4.71
CA ASN A 217 -10.37 11.03 -5.64
C ASN A 217 -9.74 11.20 -7.02
N GLN A 218 -8.44 11.50 -7.11
CA GLN A 218 -7.74 11.53 -8.40
C GLN A 218 -7.82 10.19 -9.13
N MET A 219 -7.63 9.07 -8.42
CA MET A 219 -7.74 7.71 -9.01
C MET A 219 -9.17 7.35 -9.40
N ILE A 220 -10.20 7.89 -8.73
CA ILE A 220 -11.61 7.62 -9.06
C ILE A 220 -12.11 8.52 -10.20
N ASP A 221 -11.66 9.77 -10.23
CA ASP A 221 -12.17 10.79 -11.16
C ASP A 221 -11.43 10.80 -12.50
N THR A 222 -10.22 10.22 -12.58
CA THR A 222 -9.45 10.17 -13.83
C THR A 222 -9.85 8.92 -14.61
N PRO A 223 -10.36 9.06 -15.84
CA PRO A 223 -10.69 7.89 -16.65
C PRO A 223 -9.42 7.18 -17.13
N THR A 224 -9.34 5.87 -16.88
CA THR A 224 -8.24 5.04 -17.35
C THR A 224 -8.28 4.88 -18.87
N SER A 225 -7.20 5.26 -19.52
CA SER A 225 -7.06 5.18 -20.97
C SER A 225 -6.69 3.77 -21.42
N LEU A 226 -7.19 3.37 -22.60
CA LEU A 226 -6.67 2.18 -23.29
C LEU A 226 -5.34 2.53 -23.97
N VAL A 227 -4.35 1.64 -23.90
CA VAL A 227 -3.03 1.85 -24.51
C VAL A 227 -3.13 2.14 -25.99
N ARG A 228 -3.99 1.41 -26.73
CA ARG A 228 -4.18 1.60 -28.18
C ARG A 228 -4.68 3.00 -28.57
N SER A 229 -5.34 3.70 -27.65
CA SER A 229 -5.93 5.03 -27.89
C SER A 229 -5.40 6.09 -26.94
N ALA A 230 -4.27 5.82 -26.30
CA ALA A 230 -3.65 6.76 -25.37
C ALA A 230 -3.18 8.02 -26.12
N ALA A 231 -3.53 9.18 -25.57
CA ALA A 231 -3.20 10.47 -26.16
C ALA A 231 -1.98 11.11 -25.46
N LEU A 232 -1.32 12.04 -26.15
CA LEU A 232 -0.23 12.83 -25.58
C LEU A 232 -0.73 13.66 -24.38
N GLY A 233 0.11 13.78 -23.35
CA GLY A 233 -0.19 14.49 -22.12
C GLY A 233 -0.32 13.56 -20.92
N HIS A 234 -0.89 14.05 -19.81
CA HIS A 234 -1.09 13.26 -18.62
C HIS A 234 -2.23 12.27 -18.78
N SER A 235 -1.95 11.00 -18.53
CA SER A 235 -2.92 9.90 -18.65
C SER A 235 -2.74 8.90 -17.53
N GLU A 236 -3.82 8.20 -17.24
CA GLU A 236 -3.87 7.05 -16.37
C GLU A 236 -3.92 5.76 -17.19
N LEU A 237 -3.05 4.82 -16.84
CA LEU A 237 -2.94 3.53 -17.52
C LEU A 237 -2.87 2.39 -16.50
N VAL A 238 -3.47 1.26 -16.85
CA VAL A 238 -3.43 0.01 -16.07
C VAL A 238 -3.06 -1.13 -17.01
N GLY A 239 -2.12 -1.98 -16.59
CA GLY A 239 -1.74 -3.11 -17.41
C GLY A 239 -0.78 -4.06 -16.71
N GLN A 240 -0.31 -5.02 -17.49
CA GLN A 240 0.67 -6.01 -17.13
C GLN A 240 2.07 -5.56 -17.55
N VAL A 241 3.03 -5.76 -16.66
CA VAL A 241 4.45 -5.49 -16.96
C VAL A 241 5.02 -6.58 -17.85
N ARG A 242 5.58 -6.16 -19.00
CA ARG A 242 6.29 -7.02 -19.97
C ARG A 242 7.70 -6.50 -20.23
N PRO A 243 8.63 -7.33 -20.69
CA PRO A 243 10.00 -6.90 -20.93
C PRO A 243 10.09 -5.91 -22.11
N SER A 244 10.90 -4.86 -21.96
CA SER A 244 11.32 -4.03 -23.10
C SER A 244 12.44 -4.68 -23.88
N ILE A 245 12.87 -4.05 -24.98
CA ILE A 245 14.03 -4.52 -25.74
C ILE A 245 15.33 -4.43 -24.93
N GLU A 246 15.37 -3.53 -23.96
CA GLU A 246 16.51 -3.32 -23.06
C GLU A 246 16.65 -4.44 -22.02
N GLY A 247 15.67 -5.33 -21.94
CA GLY A 247 15.66 -6.46 -21.02
C GLY A 247 15.12 -6.13 -19.65
N VAL A 248 15.58 -6.88 -18.66
CA VAL A 248 15.13 -6.81 -17.27
C VAL A 248 16.30 -6.79 -16.30
N LEU A 249 16.05 -6.34 -15.08
CA LEU A 249 17.08 -6.23 -14.06
C LEU A 249 17.24 -7.55 -13.29
N ARG A 250 18.49 -7.89 -13.03
CA ARG A 250 18.89 -8.85 -12.01
C ARG A 250 19.40 -8.08 -10.80
N VAL A 251 18.63 -8.06 -9.73
CA VAL A 251 18.94 -7.32 -8.52
C VAL A 251 19.73 -8.18 -7.55
N VAL A 252 20.94 -7.74 -7.21
CA VAL A 252 21.78 -8.35 -6.18
C VAL A 252 21.72 -7.44 -4.96
N VAL A 253 21.01 -7.89 -3.92
CA VAL A 253 20.80 -7.09 -2.71
C VAL A 253 22.11 -7.02 -1.91
N ASP A 254 22.52 -5.80 -1.59
CA ASP A 254 23.74 -5.52 -0.79
C ASP A 254 25.02 -6.18 -1.32
N GLY A 255 25.11 -6.45 -2.63
CA GLY A 255 26.25 -7.13 -3.25
C GLY A 255 26.37 -8.63 -2.92
N ASN A 256 25.42 -9.21 -2.20
CA ASN A 256 25.47 -10.61 -1.79
C ASN A 256 24.89 -11.55 -2.89
N PRO A 257 25.70 -12.43 -3.48
CA PRO A 257 25.28 -13.33 -4.55
C PRO A 257 24.22 -14.37 -4.13
N ARG A 258 23.95 -14.52 -2.83
CA ARG A 258 22.87 -15.39 -2.31
C ARG A 258 21.53 -14.64 -2.20
N MET A 259 21.56 -13.32 -2.25
CA MET A 259 20.37 -12.45 -2.16
C MET A 259 20.06 -11.85 -3.54
N VAL A 260 19.65 -12.71 -4.46
CA VAL A 260 19.38 -12.32 -5.85
C VAL A 260 17.88 -12.43 -6.15
N MET A 261 17.39 -11.47 -6.93
CA MET A 261 16.07 -11.51 -7.55
C MET A 261 16.17 -11.14 -9.03
N GLU A 262 15.61 -11.97 -9.87
CA GLU A 262 15.59 -11.80 -11.31
C GLU A 262 14.25 -11.26 -11.81
N ASN A 263 14.22 -10.82 -13.07
CA ASN A 263 13.00 -10.35 -13.75
C ASN A 263 12.35 -9.12 -13.10
N MET A 264 13.18 -8.25 -12.55
CA MET A 264 12.75 -6.99 -11.97
C MET A 264 12.75 -5.89 -13.03
N VAL A 265 11.79 -4.97 -12.97
CA VAL A 265 11.77 -3.74 -13.77
C VAL A 265 11.94 -2.49 -12.92
N ALA A 266 11.60 -2.58 -11.65
CA ALA A 266 11.87 -1.53 -10.66
C ALA A 266 12.06 -2.17 -9.29
N PHE A 267 12.95 -1.63 -8.47
CA PHE A 267 13.20 -2.14 -7.14
C PHE A 267 13.60 -1.04 -6.16
N ASN A 268 13.42 -1.38 -4.89
CA ASN A 268 13.99 -0.67 -3.75
C ASN A 268 14.32 -1.72 -2.70
N TRP A 269 15.56 -1.73 -2.19
CA TRP A 269 15.90 -2.56 -1.06
C TRP A 269 16.47 -1.74 0.08
N THR A 270 16.26 -2.24 1.28
CA THR A 270 16.78 -1.65 2.52
C THR A 270 17.52 -2.70 3.33
N TYR A 271 18.66 -2.30 3.89
CA TYR A 271 19.38 -3.04 4.91
C TYR A 271 19.21 -2.33 6.24
N GLU A 272 18.70 -3.04 7.23
CA GLU A 272 18.43 -2.54 8.56
C GLU A 272 19.16 -3.38 9.61
N GLN A 273 19.61 -2.72 10.66
CA GLN A 273 20.20 -3.35 11.84
C GLN A 273 19.29 -3.13 13.04
N GLN A 274 19.03 -4.18 13.80
CA GLN A 274 18.42 -4.05 15.11
C GLN A 274 19.51 -3.72 16.12
N GLN A 275 19.40 -2.56 16.74
CA GLN A 275 20.32 -2.09 17.74
C GLN A 275 19.67 -2.16 19.12
N GLU A 276 20.44 -2.59 20.11
CA GLU A 276 20.04 -2.69 21.51
C GLU A 276 20.96 -1.88 22.39
N ARG A 277 20.42 -1.17 23.36
CA ARG A 277 21.20 -0.59 24.45
C ARG A 277 20.51 -0.79 25.79
N THR A 278 21.32 -0.89 26.83
CA THR A 278 20.84 -0.97 28.21
C THR A 278 21.00 0.38 28.86
N VAL A 279 19.88 0.96 29.30
CA VAL A 279 19.84 2.25 30.00
C VAL A 279 19.55 1.99 31.48
N LYS A 280 20.42 2.52 32.34
CA LYS A 280 20.17 2.52 33.80
C LYS A 280 19.28 3.70 34.15
N THR A 281 18.14 3.44 34.73
CA THR A 281 17.21 4.46 35.28
C THR A 281 17.22 4.40 36.80
N LYS A 282 16.63 5.39 37.46
CA LYS A 282 16.49 5.38 38.93
C LYS A 282 15.66 4.21 39.45
N GLU A 283 14.80 3.65 38.61
CA GLU A 283 13.87 2.56 38.91
C GLU A 283 14.37 1.18 38.51
N GLY A 284 15.55 1.09 37.85
CA GLY A 284 16.14 -0.17 37.39
C GLY A 284 16.83 -0.07 36.03
N THR A 285 17.03 -1.22 35.41
CA THR A 285 17.70 -1.33 34.11
C THR A 285 16.65 -1.58 33.03
N ARG A 286 16.59 -0.72 32.01
CA ARG A 286 15.70 -0.86 30.87
C ARG A 286 16.51 -1.15 29.59
N THR A 287 16.07 -2.12 28.81
CA THR A 287 16.63 -2.43 27.48
C THR A 287 15.83 -1.72 26.39
N GLU A 288 16.47 -0.92 25.59
CA GLU A 288 15.88 -0.25 24.43
C GLU A 288 16.36 -0.92 23.15
N ARG A 289 15.43 -1.21 22.22
CA ARG A 289 15.70 -1.79 20.91
C ARG A 289 15.14 -0.90 19.82
N ARG A 290 15.89 -0.76 18.72
CA ARG A 290 15.42 -0.02 17.54
C ARG A 290 15.97 -0.64 16.26
N TRP A 291 15.21 -0.55 15.17
CA TRP A 291 15.69 -0.82 13.82
C TRP A 291 16.23 0.47 13.22
N VAL A 292 17.40 0.39 12.61
CA VAL A 292 18.05 1.53 11.94
C VAL A 292 18.41 1.11 10.53
N THR A 293 17.93 1.87 9.54
CA THR A 293 18.32 1.67 8.14
C THR A 293 19.76 2.15 7.95
N ILE A 294 20.62 1.27 7.49
CA ILE A 294 22.05 1.51 7.29
C ILE A 294 22.34 1.81 5.82
N ARG A 295 21.73 1.04 4.92
CA ARG A 295 21.91 1.16 3.48
C ARG A 295 20.57 0.92 2.78
N SER A 296 20.41 1.58 1.66
CA SER A 296 19.31 1.34 0.73
C SER A 296 19.78 1.64 -0.68
N ASP A 297 19.20 0.97 -1.63
CA ASP A 297 19.42 1.26 -3.05
C ASP A 297 18.13 1.02 -3.82
N SER A 298 17.97 1.73 -4.93
CA SER A 298 16.79 1.65 -5.77
C SER A 298 17.18 1.83 -7.24
N GLY A 299 16.44 1.19 -8.10
CA GLY A 299 16.68 1.31 -9.54
C GLY A 299 15.50 0.85 -10.35
N GLY A 300 15.57 1.11 -11.64
CA GLY A 300 14.55 0.71 -12.60
C GLY A 300 15.12 0.65 -14.01
N CYS A 301 14.42 -0.04 -14.90
CA CYS A 301 14.67 -0.04 -16.32
C CYS A 301 13.37 0.25 -17.07
N PRO A 302 13.44 0.64 -18.33
CA PRO A 302 12.26 0.73 -19.18
C PRO A 302 11.57 -0.64 -19.30
N PHE A 303 10.25 -0.62 -19.32
CA PHE A 303 9.42 -1.81 -19.49
C PHE A 303 8.21 -1.49 -20.38
N ILE A 304 7.54 -2.52 -20.85
CA ILE A 304 6.29 -2.37 -21.58
C ILE A 304 5.12 -2.59 -20.63
N LEU A 305 4.20 -1.62 -20.58
CA LEU A 305 2.91 -1.79 -19.94
C LEU A 305 1.91 -2.22 -21.01
N HIS A 306 1.28 -3.38 -20.81
CA HIS A 306 0.35 -3.98 -21.76
C HIS A 306 -1.02 -4.18 -21.13
N ASP A 307 -2.06 -3.61 -21.72
CA ASP A 307 -3.43 -3.68 -21.20
C ASP A 307 -4.34 -4.69 -21.93
N GLY A 308 -3.78 -5.47 -22.85
CA GLY A 308 -4.50 -6.37 -23.74
C GLY A 308 -4.81 -5.73 -25.10
N THR A 309 -5.00 -4.42 -25.17
CA THR A 309 -5.26 -3.68 -26.43
C THR A 309 -3.97 -3.27 -27.14
N GLY A 310 -2.85 -3.29 -26.45
CA GLY A 310 -1.52 -2.98 -26.95
C GLY A 310 -0.54 -2.74 -25.82
N GLY A 311 0.74 -2.57 -26.16
CA GLY A 311 1.81 -2.24 -25.25
C GLY A 311 2.30 -0.80 -25.43
N ILE A 312 2.74 -0.16 -24.35
CA ILE A 312 3.39 1.16 -24.37
C ILE A 312 4.68 1.12 -23.55
N LYS A 313 5.74 1.76 -24.03
CA LYS A 313 7.02 1.86 -23.31
C LYS A 313 6.87 2.80 -22.11
N VAL A 314 7.33 2.35 -20.95
CA VAL A 314 7.31 3.11 -19.70
C VAL A 314 8.72 3.23 -19.16
N HIS A 315 9.16 4.45 -18.86
CA HIS A 315 10.44 4.74 -18.23
C HIS A 315 10.32 4.66 -16.71
N GLY A 316 10.37 3.43 -16.15
CA GLY A 316 10.14 3.17 -14.73
C GLY A 316 11.04 3.96 -13.77
N ASN A 317 12.29 4.23 -14.16
CA ASN A 317 13.25 5.01 -13.40
C ASN A 317 12.94 6.52 -13.34
N SER A 318 12.05 7.02 -14.19
CA SER A 318 11.63 8.43 -14.19
C SER A 318 10.63 8.77 -13.09
N PHE A 319 9.97 7.75 -12.50
CA PHE A 319 8.96 7.95 -11.50
C PHE A 319 9.56 8.19 -10.11
N LYS A 320 9.38 9.39 -9.57
CA LYS A 320 9.81 9.77 -8.21
C LYS A 320 8.94 9.16 -7.11
N ARG A 321 7.69 8.82 -7.42
CA ARG A 321 6.72 8.21 -6.50
C ARG A 321 6.37 6.84 -7.03
N THR A 322 6.90 5.82 -6.37
CA THR A 322 6.61 4.42 -6.69
C THR A 322 6.12 3.73 -5.43
N ASP A 323 4.92 3.17 -5.50
CA ASP A 323 4.39 2.30 -4.45
C ASP A 323 4.55 0.84 -4.87
N TYR A 324 5.49 0.17 -4.26
CA TYR A 324 5.74 -1.25 -4.52
C TYR A 324 4.78 -2.18 -3.76
N GLY A 325 3.94 -1.64 -2.88
CA GLY A 325 3.08 -2.43 -2.01
C GLY A 325 3.87 -3.28 -1.00
N ASN A 326 3.51 -4.54 -0.86
CA ASN A 326 4.21 -5.45 0.04
C ASN A 326 5.62 -5.79 -0.47
N TYR A 327 6.52 -6.10 0.47
CA TYR A 327 7.86 -6.59 0.10
C TYR A 327 7.76 -7.92 -0.65
N ILE A 328 8.63 -8.09 -1.65
CA ILE A 328 8.73 -9.32 -2.43
C ILE A 328 9.48 -10.39 -1.62
N LYS A 329 10.59 -10.01 -0.99
CA LYS A 329 11.42 -10.92 -0.24
C LYS A 329 12.11 -10.23 0.92
N ARG A 330 12.31 -11.00 1.98
CA ARG A 330 13.06 -10.59 3.16
C ARG A 330 14.09 -11.65 3.49
N TRP A 331 15.27 -11.21 3.89
CA TRP A 331 16.33 -12.05 4.43
C TRP A 331 16.69 -11.54 5.82
N ASP A 332 16.84 -12.46 6.76
CA ASP A 332 17.19 -12.15 8.14
C ASP A 332 18.64 -12.56 8.44
N GLY A 333 19.13 -12.33 9.63
CA GLY A 333 20.52 -12.42 10.09
C GLY A 333 21.39 -13.60 9.66
N ALA A 334 20.78 -14.73 9.24
CA ALA A 334 21.52 -15.88 8.70
C ALA A 334 22.28 -15.61 7.38
N PHE A 335 21.96 -14.50 6.70
CA PHE A 335 22.62 -14.05 5.48
C PHE A 335 23.70 -12.99 5.72
N ALA A 336 23.87 -12.52 6.97
CA ALA A 336 24.95 -11.60 7.32
C ALA A 336 26.32 -12.26 7.10
N GLU A 337 27.20 -11.55 6.40
CA GLU A 337 28.57 -12.06 6.16
C GLU A 337 29.34 -12.19 7.46
N SER A 338 30.14 -13.25 7.48
CA SER A 338 31.14 -13.66 8.46
C SER A 338 31.12 -13.03 9.86
N LEU A 339 31.16 -13.85 10.88
CA LEU A 339 31.36 -13.49 12.30
C LEU A 339 32.39 -12.37 12.55
N GLY A 340 33.40 -12.21 11.66
CA GLY A 340 34.42 -11.17 11.75
C GLY A 340 33.88 -9.75 11.50
N GLN A 341 32.97 -9.56 10.54
CA GLN A 341 32.34 -8.24 10.30
C GLN A 341 31.33 -7.88 11.39
N GLN A 342 30.60 -8.88 11.91
CA GLN A 342 29.72 -8.69 13.07
C GLN A 342 30.50 -8.28 14.31
N PHE A 343 31.68 -8.90 14.55
CA PHE A 343 32.52 -8.58 15.68
C PHE A 343 33.12 -7.17 15.56
N MET A 344 33.59 -6.76 14.39
CA MET A 344 34.10 -5.41 14.15
C MET A 344 33.02 -4.34 14.26
N SER A 345 31.82 -4.59 13.72
CA SER A 345 30.71 -3.64 13.83
C SER A 345 30.22 -3.49 15.27
N SER A 346 30.22 -4.57 16.06
CA SER A 346 29.82 -4.54 17.47
C SER A 346 30.89 -3.84 18.35
N LEU A 347 32.16 -3.96 18.03
CA LEU A 347 33.29 -3.24 18.70
C LEU A 347 33.20 -1.73 18.45
N ILE A 348 32.99 -1.32 17.20
CA ILE A 348 32.83 0.09 16.81
C ILE A 348 31.58 0.72 17.44
N ALA A 349 30.48 -0.01 17.46
CA ALA A 349 29.23 0.45 18.07
C ALA A 349 29.35 0.57 19.61
N GLY A 350 30.05 -0.34 20.24
CA GLY A 350 30.32 -0.30 21.69
C GLY A 350 31.17 0.90 22.11
N VAL A 351 32.07 1.35 21.25
CA VAL A 351 32.97 2.49 21.51
C VAL A 351 32.28 3.84 21.23
N LEU A 352 31.32 3.91 20.29
CA LEU A 352 30.75 5.16 19.80
C LEU A 352 29.35 5.54 20.36
N GLY A 353 28.73 4.74 21.22
CA GLY A 353 27.43 5.16 21.73
C GLY A 353 26.62 4.14 22.53
N GLY A 354 27.20 3.05 22.97
CA GLY A 354 26.53 2.08 23.83
C GLY A 354 25.39 1.27 23.16
N TRP A 355 25.24 1.36 21.84
CA TRP A 355 24.31 0.55 21.07
C TRP A 355 25.00 -0.71 20.52
N ARG A 356 24.45 -1.89 20.80
CA ARG A 356 24.94 -3.19 20.29
C ARG A 356 24.01 -3.65 19.17
N VAL A 357 24.55 -4.08 18.04
CA VAL A 357 23.79 -4.73 16.97
C VAL A 357 23.47 -6.17 17.38
N ILE A 358 22.20 -6.53 17.30
CA ILE A 358 21.69 -7.84 17.70
C ILE A 358 21.08 -8.63 16.54
N ASP A 359 20.64 -7.97 15.48
CA ASP A 359 20.04 -8.63 14.33
C ASP A 359 20.18 -7.79 13.05
N HIS A 360 20.04 -8.44 11.89
CA HIS A 360 20.20 -7.87 10.56
C HIS A 360 18.99 -8.25 9.69
N ARG A 361 18.51 -7.30 8.87
CA ARG A 361 17.39 -7.54 7.99
C ARG A 361 17.58 -6.81 6.66
N TRP A 362 17.40 -7.56 5.57
CA TRP A 362 17.31 -7.01 4.22
C TRP A 362 15.89 -7.18 3.71
N THR A 363 15.31 -6.14 3.19
CA THR A 363 13.94 -6.15 2.64
C THR A 363 13.97 -5.63 1.22
N LEU A 364 13.46 -6.42 0.28
CA LEU A 364 13.36 -6.08 -1.14
C LEU A 364 11.91 -5.82 -1.51
N TYR A 365 11.66 -4.65 -2.06
CA TYR A 365 10.43 -4.24 -2.70
C TYR A 365 10.65 -4.12 -4.19
N GLY A 366 9.61 -4.25 -5.00
CA GLY A 366 9.76 -4.01 -6.44
C GLY A 366 8.59 -4.47 -7.29
N ILE A 367 8.77 -4.25 -8.58
CA ILE A 367 7.85 -4.65 -9.65
C ILE A 367 8.58 -5.65 -10.54
N ARG A 368 7.92 -6.78 -10.81
CA ARG A 368 8.44 -7.89 -11.62
C ARG A 368 7.65 -8.01 -12.92
N LEU A 369 8.21 -8.73 -13.88
CA LEU A 369 7.47 -9.14 -15.07
C LEU A 369 6.17 -9.83 -14.68
N GLY A 370 5.11 -9.52 -15.42
CA GLY A 370 3.77 -10.07 -15.20
C GLY A 370 2.99 -9.41 -14.07
N ASN A 371 3.61 -8.60 -13.21
CA ASN A 371 2.88 -7.87 -12.18
C ASN A 371 1.88 -6.90 -12.80
N PRO A 372 0.72 -6.70 -12.16
CA PRO A 372 -0.17 -5.60 -12.49
C PRO A 372 0.45 -4.29 -12.04
N VAL A 373 0.28 -3.27 -12.84
CA VAL A 373 0.73 -1.90 -12.53
C VAL A 373 -0.36 -0.92 -12.91
N TYR A 374 -0.61 0.00 -12.00
CA TYR A 374 -1.35 1.23 -12.17
C TYR A 374 -0.37 2.38 -12.23
N LEU A 375 -0.46 3.21 -13.25
CA LEU A 375 0.37 4.38 -13.36
C LEU A 375 -0.41 5.62 -13.79
N MET A 376 0.02 6.77 -13.29
CA MET A 376 -0.30 8.09 -13.79
C MET A 376 0.99 8.73 -14.29
N GLY A 377 1.07 9.09 -15.56
CA GLY A 377 2.29 9.60 -16.17
C GLY A 377 2.02 10.54 -17.32
N GLU A 378 3.07 11.18 -17.79
CA GLU A 378 3.03 12.03 -18.99
C GLU A 378 3.37 11.19 -20.21
N ILE A 379 2.46 11.09 -21.15
CA ILE A 379 2.66 10.45 -22.44
C ILE A 379 3.31 11.46 -23.39
N ARG A 380 4.46 11.10 -23.95
CA ARG A 380 5.26 11.89 -24.90
C ARG A 380 5.45 11.13 -26.20
N SER A 381 5.70 11.88 -27.28
CA SER A 381 6.12 11.29 -28.56
C SER A 381 7.54 10.74 -28.41
N ARG A 382 7.76 9.54 -28.95
CA ARG A 382 9.09 8.96 -29.10
C ARG A 382 9.83 9.63 -30.26
N THR A 383 11.15 9.60 -30.21
CA THR A 383 11.98 10.05 -31.33
C THR A 383 11.91 9.02 -32.45
N ASN A 384 12.08 9.48 -33.71
CA ASN A 384 12.16 8.56 -34.86
C ASN A 384 13.35 7.61 -34.75
N GLU A 385 14.45 8.08 -34.15
CA GLU A 385 15.65 7.28 -33.90
C GLU A 385 15.39 6.11 -32.97
N ASP A 386 14.64 6.33 -31.87
CA ASP A 386 14.25 5.25 -30.94
C ASP A 386 13.33 4.22 -31.59
N ILE A 387 12.37 4.69 -32.40
CA ILE A 387 11.42 3.82 -33.11
C ILE A 387 12.16 2.94 -34.12
N GLU A 388 13.12 3.53 -34.89
CA GLU A 388 13.92 2.82 -35.87
C GLU A 388 14.94 1.87 -35.22
N ALA A 389 15.55 2.28 -34.12
CA ALA A 389 16.47 1.44 -33.35
C ALA A 389 15.79 0.18 -32.80
N GLU A 390 14.54 0.33 -32.35
CA GLU A 390 13.72 -0.82 -31.95
C GLU A 390 13.10 -1.55 -33.15
N GLY A 391 13.10 -0.95 -34.36
CA GLY A 391 12.51 -1.48 -35.61
C GLY A 391 11.00 -1.73 -35.46
N LEU A 392 10.30 -0.76 -34.91
CA LEU A 392 8.87 -0.85 -34.63
C LEU A 392 8.02 -0.45 -35.84
N ASP A 393 6.80 -0.98 -35.86
CA ASP A 393 5.80 -0.59 -36.85
C ASP A 393 5.27 0.82 -36.55
N LYS A 394 5.50 1.74 -37.49
CA LYS A 394 5.03 3.14 -37.38
C LYS A 394 3.53 3.31 -37.63
N THR A 395 2.83 2.25 -38.03
CA THR A 395 1.37 2.32 -38.25
C THR A 395 0.58 2.22 -36.96
N MET A 396 1.16 1.67 -35.89
CA MET A 396 0.52 1.57 -34.59
C MET A 396 0.82 2.81 -33.75
N GLN A 397 -0.23 3.50 -33.27
CA GLN A 397 -0.09 4.72 -32.48
C GLN A 397 0.71 4.52 -31.18
N ASN A 398 0.50 3.40 -30.50
CA ASN A 398 1.16 3.08 -29.22
C ASN A 398 2.66 2.85 -29.33
N THR A 399 3.20 2.55 -30.53
CA THR A 399 4.64 2.46 -30.76
C THR A 399 5.32 3.82 -30.91
N LEU A 400 4.55 4.86 -31.23
CA LEU A 400 5.03 6.23 -31.43
C LEU A 400 5.09 7.05 -30.15
N ILE A 401 4.65 6.50 -29.04
CA ILE A 401 4.52 7.19 -27.76
C ILE A 401 5.17 6.39 -26.63
N GLU A 402 5.51 7.08 -25.57
CA GLU A 402 6.12 6.51 -24.35
C GLU A 402 5.68 7.28 -23.11
N VAL A 403 5.81 6.66 -21.91
CA VAL A 403 5.36 7.23 -20.64
C VAL A 403 6.52 7.61 -19.76
N TRP A 404 6.47 8.83 -19.25
CA TRP A 404 7.44 9.42 -18.33
C TRP A 404 6.80 9.85 -17.01
N GLY A 405 7.55 9.72 -15.92
CA GLY A 405 7.15 10.10 -14.55
C GLY A 405 7.96 11.24 -13.94
N ASP A 406 8.67 12.02 -14.75
CA ASP A 406 9.57 13.08 -14.28
C ASP A 406 8.87 14.41 -13.98
N LYS A 407 7.64 14.61 -14.48
CA LYS A 407 6.91 15.87 -14.40
C LYS A 407 5.45 15.68 -13.99
N ASP A 408 5.07 16.33 -12.89
CA ASP A 408 3.67 16.39 -12.46
C ASP A 408 2.83 17.22 -13.45
N GLY A 409 1.59 16.79 -13.70
CA GLY A 409 0.61 17.55 -14.47
C GLY A 409 -0.12 18.59 -13.64
N VAL A 410 -0.92 19.42 -14.31
CA VAL A 410 -1.78 20.40 -13.64
C VAL A 410 -2.84 19.66 -12.85
N GLY A 411 -2.73 19.71 -11.52
CA GLY A 411 -3.65 19.03 -10.61
C GLY A 411 -3.45 17.51 -10.46
N GLN A 412 -2.61 16.90 -11.31
CA GLN A 412 -2.32 15.46 -11.32
C GLN A 412 -0.85 15.22 -10.96
N LYS A 413 -0.63 14.20 -10.12
CA LYS A 413 0.72 13.79 -9.73
C LYS A 413 1.06 12.49 -10.42
N VAL A 414 2.28 12.41 -10.94
CA VAL A 414 2.80 11.16 -11.49
C VAL A 414 3.03 10.14 -10.39
N THR A 415 2.64 8.89 -10.63
CA THR A 415 2.82 7.78 -9.70
C THR A 415 2.90 6.46 -10.45
N LEU A 416 3.63 5.51 -9.89
CA LEU A 416 3.76 4.15 -10.39
C LEU A 416 3.46 3.20 -9.22
N ASN A 417 2.32 2.54 -9.25
CA ASN A 417 1.87 1.68 -8.17
C ASN A 417 1.80 0.22 -8.64
N ARG A 418 2.35 -0.69 -7.86
CA ARG A 418 2.12 -2.12 -8.07
C ARG A 418 0.67 -2.45 -7.72
N GLY A 419 -0.01 -3.17 -8.60
CA GLY A 419 -1.42 -3.50 -8.49
C GLY A 419 -2.27 -2.81 -9.55
N THR A 420 -3.45 -3.35 -9.79
CA THR A 420 -4.48 -2.71 -10.64
C THR A 420 -5.19 -1.61 -9.86
N GLU A 421 -6.00 -0.83 -10.53
CA GLU A 421 -6.91 0.12 -9.88
C GLU A 421 -7.84 -0.59 -8.87
N LEU A 422 -8.37 -1.76 -9.26
CA LEU A 422 -9.20 -2.60 -8.41
C LEU A 422 -8.49 -2.99 -7.10
N SER A 423 -7.21 -3.36 -7.16
CA SER A 423 -6.42 -3.73 -5.98
C SER A 423 -5.99 -2.52 -5.14
N ASN A 424 -5.80 -1.35 -5.72
CA ASN A 424 -5.38 -0.13 -5.03
C ASN A 424 -6.57 0.58 -4.37
N ILE A 425 -7.67 0.80 -5.10
CA ILE A 425 -8.86 1.50 -4.58
C ILE A 425 -9.69 0.59 -3.68
N GLY A 426 -9.82 -0.70 -4.01
CA GLY A 426 -10.64 -1.64 -3.24
C GLY A 426 -10.28 -1.78 -1.76
N ARG A 427 -9.06 -1.39 -1.38
CA ARG A 427 -8.58 -1.34 0.02
C ARG A 427 -8.67 0.03 0.65
N SER A 428 -8.98 1.05 -0.13
CA SER A 428 -9.02 2.44 0.34
C SER A 428 -10.25 2.71 1.20
N ARG A 429 -10.13 3.68 2.09
CA ARG A 429 -11.22 4.24 2.89
C ARG A 429 -11.85 5.38 2.12
N SER A 430 -13.11 5.68 2.40
CA SER A 430 -13.78 6.81 1.76
C SER A 430 -13.17 8.14 2.17
N THR A 431 -13.32 9.14 1.32
CA THR A 431 -12.92 10.52 1.60
C THR A 431 -13.60 11.05 2.87
N ILE A 432 -14.88 10.70 3.07
CA ILE A 432 -15.64 11.11 4.26
C ILE A 432 -15.01 10.53 5.52
N GLU A 433 -14.71 9.24 5.56
CA GLU A 433 -14.08 8.61 6.72
C GLU A 433 -12.69 9.17 7.03
N MET A 434 -11.91 9.51 6.00
CA MET A 434 -10.56 10.05 6.18
C MET A 434 -10.54 11.47 6.73
N ILE A 435 -11.56 12.28 6.44
CA ILE A 435 -11.62 13.69 6.81
C ILE A 435 -12.49 13.93 8.03
N SER A 436 -13.62 13.23 8.17
CA SER A 436 -14.60 13.52 9.24
C SER A 436 -14.05 13.26 10.65
N LEU A 437 -13.27 12.20 10.84
CA LEU A 437 -12.74 11.84 12.17
C LEU A 437 -11.75 12.90 12.72
N PRO A 438 -10.70 13.29 11.99
CA PRO A 438 -9.82 14.36 12.46
C PRO A 438 -10.51 15.71 12.55
N MET A 439 -11.49 16.00 11.69
CA MET A 439 -12.28 17.23 11.77
C MET A 439 -13.14 17.28 13.04
N LEU A 440 -13.75 16.16 13.43
CA LEU A 440 -14.50 16.05 14.68
C LEU A 440 -13.60 16.29 15.89
N LEU A 441 -12.39 15.73 15.90
CA LEU A 441 -11.41 15.96 16.97
C LEU A 441 -10.98 17.43 17.04
N PHE A 442 -10.79 18.08 15.89
CA PHE A 442 -10.47 19.51 15.82
C PHE A 442 -11.61 20.40 16.35
N ILE A 443 -12.86 20.11 15.98
CA ILE A 443 -14.03 20.78 16.50
C ILE A 443 -14.10 20.60 18.02
N GLY A 444 -13.85 19.40 18.54
CA GLY A 444 -13.76 19.14 19.97
C GLY A 444 -12.74 20.02 20.68
N ALA A 445 -11.56 20.22 20.09
CA ALA A 445 -10.54 21.13 20.65
C ALA A 445 -11.01 22.59 20.68
N ILE A 446 -11.69 23.08 19.63
CA ILE A 446 -12.26 24.42 19.58
C ILE A 446 -13.35 24.59 20.64
N CYS A 447 -14.24 23.58 20.78
CA CYS A 447 -15.28 23.63 21.82
C CYS A 447 -14.67 23.70 23.23
N MET A 448 -13.64 22.93 23.52
CA MET A 448 -12.93 23.01 24.80
C MET A 448 -12.29 24.38 25.03
N LEU A 449 -11.68 24.97 23.98
CA LEU A 449 -11.11 26.30 24.06
C LEU A 449 -12.17 27.37 24.40
N ALA A 450 -13.38 27.22 23.86
CA ALA A 450 -14.47 28.15 24.12
C ALA A 450 -15.08 28.00 25.54
N LEU A 451 -14.90 26.86 26.19
CA LEU A 451 -15.40 26.56 27.53
C LEU A 451 -14.36 26.82 28.65
N THR A 452 -13.10 27.05 28.29
CA THR A 452 -11.99 27.35 29.23
C THR A 452 -11.81 28.83 29.44
#